data_9c9ee9466c474870bce36e0c244119f5
#
_entry.id   9c9ee9466c474870bce36e0c244119f5
#
_cell.length_a   1.000
_cell.length_b   1.000
_cell.length_c   1.000
_cell.angle_alpha   90.00
_cell.angle_beta   90.00
_cell.angle_gamma   90.00
#
_symmetry.space_group_name_H-M   'P 1'
#
loop_
_entity.id
_entity.type
_entity.pdbx_description
1 polymer ?
#
loop_
_entity_poly.entity_id
_entity_poly.type
_entity_poly.pdbx_seq_one_letter_code
_entity_poly.pdbx_strand_id
1 'polypeptide(L)'
;DVQDEFAAFYKSVNAEDESGFTAILEASKSGLDLNVDFYGKGKFPPSAYHSEGHQDGMGLCLYLALMRHLYADEFQICVLDDVLMSVDSAHRRDVCALSKAEFPDTQFIFTTHDEVWLKNMQSTGIISPKSFIRFRRWDVDTGPQEWEGRDSWKEIDEKLSTNEINPAAHLLRRYLEYIFGEICGNLEAPVIYRGDNQHSLGELLPQGCSRFKKTLKDAKGTANHWKDTERVTVIEAQEQAFSDAFTTAQVEQWAINPAVHYNAWENMQKADFEPVVAAFKALCDFFSCQKCSSLLKLSKVGHKKDALKCPCGTTTYNLNKG
;
A
#
# COMPACT_ATOMS: atom_id res chain seq x y z
N ASP A 1 1.89 2.25 -37.23
CA ASP A 1 2.49 3.59 -37.00
C ASP A 1 2.09 4.11 -35.61
N VAL A 2 2.60 5.28 -35.20
CA VAL A 2 2.30 5.87 -33.88
C VAL A 2 0.79 6.04 -33.64
N GLN A 3 0.05 6.44 -34.66
CA GLN A 3 -1.40 6.64 -34.60
C GLN A 3 -2.13 5.32 -34.30
N ASP A 4 -1.76 4.24 -34.98
CA ASP A 4 -2.40 2.93 -34.78
C ASP A 4 -2.07 2.34 -33.39
N GLU A 5 -0.83 2.48 -32.95
CA GLU A 5 -0.42 2.06 -31.61
C GLU A 5 -1.12 2.87 -30.51
N PHE A 6 -1.16 4.19 -30.65
CA PHE A 6 -1.91 5.05 -29.75
C PHE A 6 -3.38 4.61 -29.63
N ALA A 7 -4.03 4.40 -30.77
CA ALA A 7 -5.42 3.94 -30.80
C ALA A 7 -5.58 2.55 -30.16
N ALA A 8 -4.63 1.64 -30.36
CA ALA A 8 -4.64 0.31 -29.77
C ALA A 8 -4.45 0.38 -28.23
N PHE A 9 -3.51 1.19 -27.76
CA PHE A 9 -3.27 1.38 -26.34
C PHE A 9 -4.47 1.99 -25.63
N TYR A 10 -5.02 3.06 -26.20
CA TYR A 10 -6.19 3.70 -25.61
C TYR A 10 -7.40 2.75 -25.54
N LYS A 11 -7.65 1.98 -26.60
CA LYS A 11 -8.70 0.95 -26.60
C LYS A 11 -8.49 -0.10 -25.54
N SER A 12 -7.25 -0.52 -25.26
CA SER A 12 -6.98 -1.54 -24.26
C SER A 12 -7.24 -1.04 -22.84
N VAL A 13 -7.04 0.26 -22.60
CA VAL A 13 -7.30 0.93 -21.31
C VAL A 13 -8.79 1.24 -21.11
N ASN A 14 -9.51 1.56 -22.20
CA ASN A 14 -10.92 1.97 -22.16
C ASN A 14 -11.83 1.00 -22.93
N ALA A 15 -11.55 -0.31 -22.85
CA ALA A 15 -12.23 -1.32 -23.64
C ALA A 15 -13.74 -1.41 -23.37
N GLU A 16 -14.17 -1.13 -22.14
CA GLU A 16 -15.58 -1.15 -21.76
C GLU A 16 -16.35 0.06 -22.30
N ASP A 17 -15.69 1.21 -22.40
CA ASP A 17 -16.33 2.47 -22.77
C ASP A 17 -16.15 2.82 -24.24
N GLU A 18 -14.94 2.68 -24.80
CA GLU A 18 -14.61 3.15 -26.14
C GLU A 18 -13.92 2.09 -27.02
N SER A 19 -14.53 0.91 -27.16
CA SER A 19 -13.99 -0.18 -28.00
C SER A 19 -13.84 0.18 -29.49
N GLY A 20 -14.63 1.12 -29.97
CA GLY A 20 -14.61 1.62 -31.33
C GLY A 20 -13.70 2.82 -31.59
N PHE A 21 -12.91 3.24 -30.62
CA PHE A 21 -12.07 4.43 -30.71
C PHE A 21 -11.16 4.45 -31.95
N THR A 22 -11.10 5.59 -32.63
CA THR A 22 -10.14 5.85 -33.69
C THR A 22 -9.56 7.25 -33.53
N ALA A 23 -8.31 7.41 -33.93
CA ALA A 23 -7.61 8.69 -33.85
C ALA A 23 -7.07 9.11 -35.23
N ILE A 24 -6.86 10.39 -35.40
CA ILE A 24 -6.12 10.99 -36.51
C ILE A 24 -5.08 11.93 -35.89
N LEU A 25 -3.81 11.69 -36.25
CA LEU A 25 -2.69 12.54 -35.91
C LEU A 25 -2.24 13.26 -37.19
N GLU A 26 -2.33 14.57 -37.19
CA GLU A 26 -1.92 15.40 -38.35
C GLU A 26 -0.82 16.37 -37.92
N ALA A 27 0.25 16.41 -38.72
CA ALA A 27 1.31 17.39 -38.52
C ALA A 27 0.81 18.78 -38.90
N SER A 28 0.95 19.74 -38.00
CA SER A 28 0.63 21.15 -38.25
C SER A 28 1.90 22.02 -38.18
N LYS A 29 1.77 23.30 -38.51
CA LYS A 29 2.91 24.23 -38.45
C LYS A 29 3.44 24.46 -37.06
N SER A 30 2.62 24.22 -36.03
CA SER A 30 2.93 24.47 -34.63
C SER A 30 3.11 23.21 -33.79
N GLY A 31 2.91 22.00 -34.40
CA GLY A 31 3.01 20.75 -33.63
C GLY A 31 2.23 19.61 -34.26
N LEU A 32 1.57 18.84 -33.43
CA LEU A 32 0.76 17.68 -33.78
C LEU A 32 -0.69 17.93 -33.38
N ASP A 33 -1.61 17.89 -34.33
CA ASP A 33 -3.03 18.02 -34.06
C ASP A 33 -3.64 16.62 -33.91
N LEU A 34 -4.33 16.41 -32.78
CA LEU A 34 -5.03 15.16 -32.47
C LEU A 34 -6.53 15.37 -32.59
N ASN A 35 -7.16 14.58 -33.47
CA ASN A 35 -8.62 14.44 -33.55
C ASN A 35 -9.01 12.97 -33.26
N VAL A 36 -10.05 12.76 -32.47
CA VAL A 36 -10.54 11.43 -32.10
C VAL A 36 -12.01 11.28 -32.44
N ASP A 37 -12.42 10.05 -32.71
CA ASP A 37 -13.82 9.74 -32.95
C ASP A 37 -14.60 9.78 -31.63
N PHE A 38 -15.71 10.51 -31.64
CA PHE A 38 -16.60 10.56 -30.49
C PHE A 38 -17.82 9.65 -30.73
N TYR A 39 -17.71 8.39 -30.35
CA TYR A 39 -18.79 7.39 -30.46
C TYR A 39 -19.48 7.31 -31.82
N GLY A 40 -18.73 7.44 -32.91
CA GLY A 40 -19.26 7.46 -34.27
C GLY A 40 -20.01 8.73 -34.66
N LYS A 41 -19.93 9.79 -33.84
CA LYS A 41 -20.61 11.09 -34.12
C LYS A 41 -19.73 12.08 -34.87
N GLY A 42 -18.50 11.71 -35.16
CA GLY A 42 -17.53 12.54 -35.87
C GLY A 42 -16.22 12.67 -35.13
N LYS A 43 -15.23 13.29 -35.77
CA LYS A 43 -13.89 13.46 -35.25
C LYS A 43 -13.69 14.88 -34.73
N PHE A 44 -13.24 14.99 -33.50
CA PHE A 44 -13.09 16.25 -32.79
C PHE A 44 -11.82 16.25 -31.98
N PRO A 45 -11.26 17.40 -31.63
CA PRO A 45 -10.23 17.47 -30.59
C PRO A 45 -10.74 16.84 -29.28
N PRO A 46 -9.90 16.08 -28.54
CA PRO A 46 -10.33 15.46 -27.29
C PRO A 46 -11.00 16.42 -26.30
N SER A 47 -10.52 17.65 -26.22
CA SER A 47 -11.05 18.70 -25.34
C SER A 47 -12.49 19.15 -25.69
N ALA A 48 -13.04 18.77 -26.83
CA ALA A 48 -14.38 19.17 -27.19
C ALA A 48 -15.47 18.39 -26.46
N TYR A 49 -15.26 17.09 -26.24
CA TYR A 49 -16.33 16.21 -25.74
C TYR A 49 -15.86 15.16 -24.70
N HIS A 50 -14.56 14.89 -24.58
CA HIS A 50 -14.05 13.92 -23.62
C HIS A 50 -13.78 14.56 -22.26
N SER A 51 -14.04 13.81 -21.20
CA SER A 51 -13.71 14.21 -19.83
C SER A 51 -12.20 14.38 -19.65
N GLU A 52 -11.79 15.10 -18.63
CA GLU A 52 -10.38 15.28 -18.27
C GLU A 52 -9.66 13.93 -18.08
N GLY A 53 -10.32 12.97 -17.43
CA GLY A 53 -9.76 11.62 -17.25
C GLY A 53 -9.50 10.88 -18.57
N HIS A 54 -10.39 10.98 -19.53
CA HIS A 54 -10.18 10.42 -20.89
C HIS A 54 -9.06 11.15 -21.63
N GLN A 55 -8.97 12.48 -21.51
CA GLN A 55 -7.89 13.25 -22.11
C GLN A 55 -6.52 12.90 -21.55
N ASP A 56 -6.41 12.73 -20.22
CA ASP A 56 -5.18 12.28 -19.56
C ASP A 56 -4.80 10.86 -19.99
N GLY A 57 -5.78 9.96 -20.07
CA GLY A 57 -5.58 8.61 -20.61
C GLY A 57 -5.09 8.62 -22.05
N MET A 58 -5.67 9.48 -22.92
CA MET A 58 -5.20 9.67 -24.29
C MET A 58 -3.77 10.22 -24.33
N GLY A 59 -3.47 11.23 -23.52
CA GLY A 59 -2.13 11.81 -23.42
C GLY A 59 -1.08 10.78 -23.03
N LEU A 60 -1.37 9.94 -22.04
CA LEU A 60 -0.49 8.86 -21.63
C LEU A 60 -0.30 7.80 -22.72
N CYS A 61 -1.39 7.33 -23.35
CA CYS A 61 -1.30 6.33 -24.41
C CYS A 61 -0.53 6.84 -25.63
N LEU A 62 -0.70 8.11 -25.98
CA LEU A 62 0.08 8.75 -27.04
C LEU A 62 1.56 8.86 -26.68
N TYR A 63 1.86 9.25 -25.42
CA TYR A 63 3.23 9.29 -24.93
C TYR A 63 3.91 7.90 -24.99
N LEU A 64 3.23 6.84 -24.56
CA LEU A 64 3.75 5.48 -24.63
C LEU A 64 3.96 4.99 -26.06
N ALA A 65 3.05 5.32 -26.98
CA ALA A 65 3.20 5.00 -28.41
C ALA A 65 4.39 5.72 -29.04
N LEU A 66 4.58 7.02 -28.72
CA LEU A 66 5.74 7.79 -29.17
C LEU A 66 7.04 7.22 -28.59
N MET A 67 7.05 6.89 -27.30
CA MET A 67 8.21 6.30 -26.63
C MET A 67 8.65 4.99 -27.32
N ARG A 68 7.71 4.08 -27.61
CA ARG A 68 7.99 2.83 -28.32
C ARG A 68 8.57 3.10 -29.72
N HIS A 69 8.00 4.04 -30.43
CA HIS A 69 8.42 4.35 -31.79
C HIS A 69 9.82 4.99 -31.86
N LEU A 70 10.15 5.83 -30.90
CA LEU A 70 11.41 6.59 -30.88
C LEU A 70 12.58 5.80 -30.30
N TYR A 71 12.34 4.84 -29.38
CA TYR A 71 13.38 4.17 -28.60
C TYR A 71 13.32 2.64 -28.72
N ALA A 72 12.79 2.10 -29.81
CA ALA A 72 12.50 0.67 -29.98
C ALA A 72 13.64 -0.29 -29.62
N ASP A 73 14.90 0.10 -29.85
CA ASP A 73 16.09 -0.75 -29.68
C ASP A 73 17.06 -0.24 -28.59
N GLU A 74 16.67 0.74 -27.79
CA GLU A 74 17.52 1.35 -26.76
C GLU A 74 17.03 1.04 -25.35
N PHE A 75 17.94 1.19 -24.36
CA PHE A 75 17.55 1.12 -22.95
C PHE A 75 16.52 2.22 -22.64
N GLN A 76 15.34 1.82 -22.20
CA GLN A 76 14.23 2.71 -21.99
C GLN A 76 14.00 2.97 -20.50
N ILE A 77 13.97 4.24 -20.13
CA ILE A 77 13.45 4.72 -18.84
C ILE A 77 12.23 5.58 -19.11
N CYS A 78 11.12 5.22 -18.47
CA CYS A 78 9.87 5.97 -18.54
C CYS A 78 9.55 6.57 -17.17
N VAL A 79 9.50 7.89 -17.07
CA VAL A 79 9.13 8.61 -15.85
C VAL A 79 7.70 9.11 -15.97
N LEU A 80 6.84 8.67 -15.07
CA LEU A 80 5.44 9.04 -14.98
C LEU A 80 5.22 9.77 -13.65
N ASP A 81 5.33 11.10 -13.70
CA ASP A 81 5.28 11.97 -12.53
C ASP A 81 3.86 12.45 -12.28
N ASP A 82 3.22 11.87 -11.24
CA ASP A 82 1.87 12.17 -10.77
C ASP A 82 0.79 12.16 -11.88
N VAL A 83 0.99 11.33 -12.90
CA VAL A 83 0.03 11.15 -13.99
C VAL A 83 -1.19 10.34 -13.55
N LEU A 84 -2.31 10.46 -14.27
CA LEU A 84 -3.55 9.71 -14.07
C LEU A 84 -4.33 10.08 -12.79
N MET A 85 -4.16 11.29 -12.30
CA MET A 85 -4.92 11.76 -11.14
C MET A 85 -6.42 11.87 -11.39
N SER A 86 -6.80 12.23 -12.60
CA SER A 86 -8.18 12.36 -13.07
C SER A 86 -8.76 11.06 -13.64
N VAL A 87 -7.96 10.01 -13.81
CA VAL A 87 -8.38 8.73 -14.37
C VAL A 87 -9.02 7.85 -13.30
N ASP A 88 -10.14 7.22 -13.61
CA ASP A 88 -10.85 6.31 -12.74
C ASP A 88 -10.02 5.08 -12.33
N SER A 89 -10.29 4.55 -11.14
CA SER A 89 -9.51 3.45 -10.56
C SER A 89 -9.51 2.17 -11.40
N ALA A 90 -10.55 1.92 -12.20
CA ALA A 90 -10.62 0.79 -13.12
C ALA A 90 -9.57 0.94 -14.23
N HIS A 91 -9.59 2.08 -14.93
CA HIS A 91 -8.65 2.37 -16.00
C HIS A 91 -7.18 2.44 -15.54
N ARG A 92 -6.93 2.82 -14.28
CA ARG A 92 -5.57 2.77 -13.71
C ARG A 92 -4.97 1.36 -13.66
N ARG A 93 -5.79 0.34 -13.43
CA ARG A 93 -5.34 -1.06 -13.49
C ARG A 93 -4.99 -1.47 -14.91
N ASP A 94 -5.79 -1.03 -15.87
CA ASP A 94 -5.57 -1.34 -17.28
C ASP A 94 -4.31 -0.65 -17.81
N VAL A 95 -4.02 0.57 -17.36
CA VAL A 95 -2.72 1.23 -17.63
C VAL A 95 -1.54 0.43 -17.06
N CYS A 96 -1.65 -0.10 -15.84
CA CYS A 96 -0.60 -0.96 -15.29
C CYS A 96 -0.43 -2.25 -16.10
N ALA A 97 -1.54 -2.86 -16.51
CA ALA A 97 -1.53 -4.08 -17.31
C ALA A 97 -0.91 -3.83 -18.69
N LEU A 98 -1.30 -2.74 -19.35
CA LEU A 98 -0.72 -2.28 -20.61
C LEU A 98 0.78 -2.07 -20.50
N SER A 99 1.22 -1.27 -19.51
CA SER A 99 2.63 -0.94 -19.32
C SER A 99 3.47 -2.20 -19.09
N LYS A 100 2.96 -3.16 -18.32
CA LYS A 100 3.66 -4.42 -18.06
C LYS A 100 3.71 -5.35 -19.27
N ALA A 101 2.63 -5.42 -20.05
CA ALA A 101 2.53 -6.32 -21.20
C ALA A 101 3.31 -5.81 -22.40
N GLU A 102 3.22 -4.51 -22.67
CA GLU A 102 3.73 -3.90 -23.89
C GLU A 102 5.16 -3.34 -23.73
N PHE A 103 5.63 -3.15 -22.49
CA PHE A 103 6.94 -2.58 -22.17
C PHE A 103 7.72 -3.41 -21.15
N PRO A 104 7.96 -4.72 -21.40
CA PRO A 104 8.59 -5.61 -20.43
C PRO A 104 10.04 -5.24 -20.10
N ASP A 105 10.75 -4.60 -21.02
CA ASP A 105 12.16 -4.22 -20.89
C ASP A 105 12.35 -2.73 -20.50
N THR A 106 11.27 -2.02 -20.24
CA THR A 106 11.30 -0.61 -19.85
C THR A 106 11.35 -0.47 -18.33
N GLN A 107 12.28 0.34 -17.82
CA GLN A 107 12.28 0.75 -16.43
C GLN A 107 11.30 1.89 -16.22
N PHE A 108 10.23 1.63 -15.49
CA PHE A 108 9.27 2.66 -15.09
C PHE A 108 9.66 3.29 -13.74
N ILE A 109 9.55 4.61 -13.67
CA ILE A 109 9.60 5.39 -12.43
C ILE A 109 8.25 6.09 -12.29
N PHE A 110 7.47 5.70 -11.29
CA PHE A 110 6.18 6.32 -10.99
C PHE A 110 6.30 7.19 -9.75
N THR A 111 5.81 8.40 -9.79
CA THR A 111 5.53 9.18 -8.59
C THR A 111 4.02 9.33 -8.42
N THR A 112 3.54 9.28 -7.19
CA THR A 112 2.13 9.51 -6.87
C THR A 112 1.93 9.79 -5.40
N HIS A 113 0.93 10.57 -5.08
CA HIS A 113 0.42 10.76 -3.71
C HIS A 113 -0.85 9.92 -3.43
N ASP A 114 -1.31 9.12 -4.41
CA ASP A 114 -2.50 8.29 -4.29
C ASP A 114 -2.16 6.86 -3.85
N GLU A 115 -2.54 6.51 -2.63
CA GLU A 115 -2.33 5.18 -2.03
C GLU A 115 -3.09 4.07 -2.77
N VAL A 116 -4.23 4.37 -3.38
CA VAL A 116 -5.00 3.39 -4.15
C VAL A 116 -4.26 3.06 -5.43
N TRP A 117 -3.68 4.08 -6.06
CA TRP A 117 -2.83 3.92 -7.23
C TRP A 117 -1.60 3.05 -6.92
N LEU A 118 -0.90 3.31 -5.81
CA LEU A 118 0.20 2.48 -5.35
C LEU A 118 -0.23 1.01 -5.18
N LYS A 119 -1.38 0.76 -4.56
CA LYS A 119 -1.92 -0.60 -4.38
C LYS A 119 -2.26 -1.27 -5.72
N ASN A 120 -2.78 -0.53 -6.68
CA ASN A 120 -3.03 -1.05 -8.03
C ASN A 120 -1.71 -1.46 -8.71
N MET A 121 -0.67 -0.63 -8.66
CA MET A 121 0.64 -0.96 -9.20
C MET A 121 1.26 -2.21 -8.57
N GLN A 122 1.11 -2.38 -7.26
CA GLN A 122 1.56 -3.59 -6.55
C GLN A 122 0.73 -4.83 -6.93
N SER A 123 -0.59 -4.69 -7.02
CA SER A 123 -1.49 -5.81 -7.30
C SER A 123 -1.35 -6.35 -8.73
N THR A 124 -1.07 -5.47 -9.69
CA THR A 124 -0.77 -5.85 -11.08
C THR A 124 0.65 -6.37 -11.26
N GLY A 125 1.51 -6.13 -10.27
CA GLY A 125 2.90 -6.58 -10.26
C GLY A 125 3.80 -5.78 -11.22
N ILE A 126 3.42 -4.54 -11.58
CA ILE A 126 4.31 -3.62 -12.31
C ILE A 126 5.40 -3.08 -11.39
N ILE A 127 5.12 -2.94 -10.10
CA ILE A 127 6.11 -2.67 -9.07
C ILE A 127 6.15 -3.80 -8.03
N SER A 128 7.34 -4.13 -7.53
CA SER A 128 7.47 -5.07 -6.43
C SER A 128 7.21 -4.39 -5.08
N PRO A 129 6.81 -5.13 -4.04
CA PRO A 129 6.64 -4.56 -2.69
C PRO A 129 7.91 -3.95 -2.08
N LYS A 130 9.08 -4.17 -2.70
CA LYS A 130 10.36 -3.64 -2.23
C LYS A 130 10.92 -2.52 -3.11
N SER A 131 10.27 -2.22 -4.23
CA SER A 131 10.75 -1.23 -5.22
C SER A 131 9.94 0.07 -5.17
N PHE A 132 9.56 0.52 -3.99
CA PHE A 132 8.98 1.84 -3.81
C PHE A 132 9.61 2.56 -2.62
N ILE A 133 9.65 3.88 -2.71
CA ILE A 133 10.10 4.78 -1.66
C ILE A 133 8.89 5.61 -1.25
N ARG A 134 8.66 5.73 0.04
CA ARG A 134 7.57 6.56 0.58
C ARG A 134 8.17 7.75 1.32
N PHE A 135 7.74 8.95 0.96
CA PHE A 135 8.12 10.16 1.67
C PHE A 135 7.03 10.52 2.68
N ARG A 136 7.45 10.84 3.91
CA ARG A 136 6.57 11.21 5.02
C ARG A 136 6.19 12.68 4.99
N ARG A 137 7.16 13.51 4.76
CA ARG A 137 6.99 14.96 4.65
C ARG A 137 8.12 15.55 3.82
N TRP A 138 7.89 16.76 3.41
CA TRP A 138 8.91 17.62 2.80
C TRP A 138 9.12 18.86 3.68
N ASP A 139 10.36 19.29 3.80
CA ASP A 139 10.76 20.50 4.52
C ASP A 139 11.82 21.22 3.71
N VAL A 140 11.83 22.58 3.74
CA VAL A 140 12.74 23.41 2.93
C VAL A 140 14.19 23.15 3.28
N ASP A 141 14.49 22.94 4.56
CA ASP A 141 15.86 22.79 5.05
C ASP A 141 16.40 21.37 4.89
N THR A 142 15.54 20.37 5.00
CA THR A 142 15.93 18.95 4.98
C THR A 142 15.51 18.18 3.73
N GLY A 143 14.67 18.77 2.87
CA GLY A 143 14.11 18.12 1.70
C GLY A 143 13.08 17.02 2.02
N PRO A 144 12.80 16.10 1.07
CA PRO A 144 11.91 15.00 1.29
C PRO A 144 12.49 14.01 2.29
N GLN A 145 11.68 13.59 3.28
CA GLN A 145 12.07 12.61 4.29
C GLN A 145 11.40 11.28 3.97
N GLU A 146 12.21 10.28 3.69
CA GLU A 146 11.77 8.91 3.45
C GLU A 146 11.09 8.34 4.71
N TRP A 147 10.01 7.59 4.49
CA TRP A 147 9.33 6.92 5.57
C TRP A 147 9.57 5.42 5.52
N GLU A 148 10.54 4.98 6.31
CA GLU A 148 10.65 3.58 6.69
C GLU A 148 9.98 3.39 8.06
N GLY A 149 9.08 2.40 8.17
CA GLY A 149 8.40 2.11 9.45
C GLY A 149 9.36 1.79 10.61
N ARG A 150 10.61 1.43 10.31
CA ARG A 150 11.68 1.25 11.28
C ARG A 150 12.19 2.56 11.87
N ASP A 151 12.17 3.62 11.10
CA ASP A 151 12.63 4.93 11.57
C ASP A 151 11.69 5.55 12.59
N SER A 152 10.40 5.18 12.56
CA SER A 152 9.43 5.67 13.54
C SER A 152 9.78 5.30 14.97
N TRP A 153 10.26 4.06 15.21
CA TRP A 153 10.72 3.66 16.53
C TRP A 153 11.97 4.43 16.96
N LYS A 154 12.92 4.59 16.05
CA LYS A 154 14.13 5.38 16.30
C LYS A 154 13.80 6.83 16.61
N GLU A 155 12.90 7.44 15.85
CA GLU A 155 12.47 8.82 16.07
C GLU A 155 11.74 9.00 17.42
N ILE A 156 10.90 8.01 17.81
CA ILE A 156 10.27 7.99 19.13
C ILE A 156 11.33 7.91 20.22
N ASP A 157 12.31 7.00 20.09
CA ASP A 157 13.41 6.83 21.02
C ASP A 157 14.29 8.11 21.13
N GLU A 158 14.54 8.78 19.99
CA GLU A 158 15.24 10.07 19.95
C GLU A 158 14.48 11.15 20.74
N LYS A 159 13.16 11.28 20.51
CA LYS A 159 12.32 12.22 21.25
C LYS A 159 12.30 11.93 22.76
N LEU A 160 12.25 10.65 23.12
CA LEU A 160 12.36 10.24 24.53
C LEU A 160 13.74 10.55 25.13
N SER A 161 14.81 10.43 24.35
CA SER A 161 16.16 10.74 24.81
C SER A 161 16.33 12.23 25.18
N THR A 162 15.59 13.11 24.48
CA THR A 162 15.56 14.57 24.75
C THR A 162 14.44 14.99 25.72
N ASN A 163 13.73 14.01 26.32
CA ASN A 163 12.59 14.23 27.23
C ASN A 163 11.40 14.97 26.57
N GLU A 164 11.25 14.83 25.25
CA GLU A 164 10.14 15.39 24.48
C GLU A 164 8.96 14.40 24.46
N ILE A 165 8.26 14.23 25.57
CA ILE A 165 7.26 13.17 25.75
C ILE A 165 6.05 13.37 24.85
N ASN A 166 5.49 14.59 24.73
CA ASN A 166 4.35 14.87 23.89
C ASN A 166 4.63 14.58 22.39
N PRO A 167 5.74 15.07 21.80
CA PRO A 167 6.14 14.68 20.45
C PRO A 167 6.30 13.18 20.27
N ALA A 168 6.93 12.46 21.24
CA ALA A 168 7.08 11.02 21.20
C ALA A 168 5.72 10.28 21.20
N ALA A 169 4.78 10.72 22.06
CA ALA A 169 3.45 10.15 22.14
C ALA A 169 2.63 10.37 20.84
N HIS A 170 2.70 11.55 20.25
CA HIS A 170 2.09 11.83 18.95
C HIS A 170 2.66 10.96 17.83
N LEU A 171 3.99 10.79 17.78
CA LEU A 171 4.65 9.91 16.83
C LEU A 171 4.23 8.46 17.01
N LEU A 172 4.25 7.98 18.26
CA LEU A 172 3.81 6.60 18.58
C LEU A 172 2.37 6.36 18.13
N ARG A 173 1.44 7.26 18.46
CA ARG A 173 0.05 7.11 18.07
C ARG A 173 -0.14 7.06 16.56
N ARG A 174 0.46 7.99 15.82
CA ARG A 174 0.38 8.02 14.35
C ARG A 174 0.97 6.77 13.73
N TYR A 175 2.11 6.31 14.27
CA TYR A 175 2.72 5.07 13.81
C TYR A 175 1.83 3.86 14.08
N LEU A 176 1.22 3.76 15.26
CA LEU A 176 0.32 2.66 15.61
C LEU A 176 -0.95 2.67 14.75
N GLU A 177 -1.54 3.83 14.49
CA GLU A 177 -2.69 3.94 13.57
C GLU A 177 -2.33 3.44 12.17
N TYR A 178 -1.18 3.83 11.66
CA TYR A 178 -0.68 3.34 10.38
C TYR A 178 -0.41 1.84 10.37
N ILE A 179 0.43 1.35 11.30
CA ILE A 179 0.85 -0.06 11.28
C ILE A 179 -0.32 -1.02 11.52
N PHE A 180 -1.26 -0.66 12.41
CA PHE A 180 -2.46 -1.46 12.63
C PHE A 180 -3.45 -1.40 11.47
N GLY A 181 -3.46 -0.33 10.69
CA GLY A 181 -4.14 -0.29 9.39
C GLY A 181 -3.59 -1.34 8.42
N GLU A 182 -2.27 -1.39 8.26
CA GLU A 182 -1.58 -2.39 7.44
C GLU A 182 -1.78 -3.82 7.98
N ILE A 183 -1.70 -4.02 9.30
CA ILE A 183 -1.96 -5.31 9.96
C ILE A 183 -3.40 -5.76 9.68
N CYS A 184 -4.39 -4.90 9.87
CA CYS A 184 -5.79 -5.21 9.60
C CYS A 184 -6.00 -5.61 8.13
N GLY A 185 -5.40 -4.87 7.20
CA GLY A 185 -5.45 -5.20 5.77
C GLY A 185 -4.82 -6.55 5.45
N ASN A 186 -3.60 -6.80 5.95
CA ASN A 186 -2.86 -8.03 5.71
C ASN A 186 -3.52 -9.27 6.33
N LEU A 187 -4.18 -9.12 7.47
CA LEU A 187 -4.88 -10.18 8.18
C LEU A 187 -6.35 -10.31 7.75
N GLU A 188 -6.87 -9.41 6.91
CA GLU A 188 -8.30 -9.32 6.60
C GLU A 188 -9.15 -9.22 7.87
N ALA A 189 -8.75 -8.36 8.79
CA ALA A 189 -9.50 -8.12 10.01
C ALA A 189 -10.81 -7.36 9.67
N PRO A 190 -11.92 -7.69 10.34
CA PRO A 190 -13.19 -7.01 10.12
C PRO A 190 -13.13 -5.62 10.76
N VAL A 191 -12.95 -4.58 9.97
CA VAL A 191 -13.07 -3.18 10.41
C VAL A 191 -14.39 -2.58 9.90
N ILE A 192 -14.93 -1.61 10.63
CA ILE A 192 -16.15 -0.92 10.21
C ILE A 192 -15.80 -0.09 8.98
N TYR A 193 -16.57 -0.27 7.89
CA TYR A 193 -16.37 0.53 6.69
C TYR A 193 -16.68 2.01 6.96
N ARG A 194 -15.74 2.88 6.59
CA ARG A 194 -15.89 4.34 6.62
C ARG A 194 -15.58 4.92 5.26
N GLY A 195 -16.43 5.81 4.78
CA GLY A 195 -16.26 6.44 3.46
C GLY A 195 -15.01 7.33 3.36
N ASP A 196 -14.53 7.84 4.50
CA ASP A 196 -13.32 8.67 4.59
C ASP A 196 -12.01 7.85 4.81
N ASN A 197 -12.13 6.52 4.97
CA ASN A 197 -11.03 5.62 5.31
C ASN A 197 -10.22 6.02 6.56
N GLN A 198 -10.75 6.90 7.40
CA GLN A 198 -10.10 7.34 8.64
C GLN A 198 -10.50 6.43 9.79
N HIS A 199 -9.59 5.58 10.21
CA HIS A 199 -9.77 4.67 11.35
C HIS A 199 -8.87 5.08 12.50
N SER A 200 -9.43 5.13 13.70
CA SER A 200 -8.67 5.39 14.92
C SER A 200 -7.93 4.14 15.41
N LEU A 201 -6.89 4.34 16.22
CA LEU A 201 -6.18 3.24 16.87
C LEU A 201 -7.12 2.36 17.70
N GLY A 202 -8.11 2.96 18.38
CA GLY A 202 -9.11 2.24 19.18
C GLY A 202 -10.00 1.31 18.35
N GLU A 203 -10.16 1.56 17.05
CA GLU A 203 -10.88 0.69 16.12
C GLU A 203 -9.96 -0.39 15.53
N LEU A 204 -8.76 -0.02 15.12
CA LEU A 204 -7.84 -0.92 14.41
C LEU A 204 -7.17 -1.94 15.33
N LEU A 205 -6.64 -1.51 16.47
CA LEU A 205 -5.87 -2.34 17.39
C LEU A 205 -6.65 -3.60 17.85
N PRO A 206 -7.88 -3.48 18.39
CA PRO A 206 -8.62 -4.66 18.84
C PRO A 206 -8.93 -5.62 17.69
N GLN A 207 -9.23 -5.11 16.49
CA GLN A 207 -9.59 -5.93 15.34
C GLN A 207 -8.37 -6.69 14.79
N GLY A 208 -7.23 -6.02 14.64
CA GLY A 208 -5.98 -6.64 14.23
C GLY A 208 -5.56 -7.75 15.21
N CYS A 209 -5.55 -7.46 16.52
CA CYS A 209 -5.18 -8.41 17.56
C CYS A 209 -6.14 -9.61 17.66
N SER A 210 -7.45 -9.37 17.63
CA SER A 210 -8.47 -10.42 17.63
C SER A 210 -8.32 -11.33 16.41
N ARG A 211 -8.08 -10.74 15.25
CA ARG A 211 -7.88 -11.49 14.01
C ARG A 211 -6.62 -12.35 14.05
N PHE A 212 -5.52 -11.81 14.56
CA PHE A 212 -4.26 -12.56 14.72
C PHE A 212 -4.44 -13.74 15.68
N LYS A 213 -5.04 -13.50 16.84
CA LYS A 213 -5.34 -14.57 17.81
C LYS A 213 -6.18 -15.69 17.21
N LYS A 214 -7.22 -15.32 16.44
CA LYS A 214 -8.03 -16.31 15.71
C LYS A 214 -7.21 -17.09 14.70
N THR A 215 -6.32 -16.42 13.97
CA THR A 215 -5.47 -17.06 12.96
C THR A 215 -4.47 -18.04 13.59
N LEU A 216 -3.89 -17.71 14.74
CA LEU A 216 -3.04 -18.65 15.51
C LEU A 216 -3.84 -19.89 15.96
N LYS A 217 -5.06 -19.69 16.46
CA LYS A 217 -5.95 -20.80 16.84
C LYS A 217 -6.30 -21.71 15.65
N ASP A 218 -6.56 -21.12 14.49
CA ASP A 218 -6.83 -21.87 13.25
C ASP A 218 -5.59 -22.67 12.83
N ALA A 219 -4.39 -22.07 12.92
CA ALA A 219 -3.11 -22.74 12.63
C ALA A 219 -2.84 -23.90 13.58
N LYS A 220 -3.12 -23.71 14.89
CA LYS A 220 -3.03 -24.80 15.89
C LYS A 220 -3.98 -25.94 15.56
N GLY A 221 -5.22 -25.62 15.15
CA GLY A 221 -6.18 -26.61 14.70
C GLY A 221 -5.72 -27.39 13.46
N THR A 222 -4.96 -26.76 12.57
CA THR A 222 -4.36 -27.40 11.39
C THR A 222 -3.18 -28.31 11.80
N ALA A 223 -2.29 -27.84 12.68
CA ALA A 223 -1.18 -28.63 13.20
C ALA A 223 -1.68 -29.89 13.96
N ASN A 224 -2.73 -29.76 14.75
CA ASN A 224 -3.40 -30.88 15.42
C ASN A 224 -3.98 -31.89 14.40
N HIS A 225 -4.61 -31.41 13.33
CA HIS A 225 -5.13 -32.29 12.29
C HIS A 225 -4.03 -33.12 11.62
N TRP A 226 -2.85 -32.54 11.42
CA TRP A 226 -1.68 -33.24 10.86
C TRP A 226 -0.87 -34.01 11.91
N LYS A 227 -1.30 -34.01 13.19
CA LYS A 227 -0.62 -34.65 14.32
C LYS A 227 0.82 -34.12 14.53
N ASP A 228 1.08 -32.88 14.16
CA ASP A 228 2.34 -32.17 14.37
C ASP A 228 2.37 -31.58 15.80
N THR A 229 2.73 -32.40 16.76
CA THR A 229 2.74 -32.03 18.19
C THR A 229 3.79 -30.97 18.51
N GLU A 230 4.92 -30.96 17.81
CA GLU A 230 5.96 -29.96 17.98
C GLU A 230 5.43 -28.57 17.57
N ARG A 231 4.80 -28.51 16.42
CA ARG A 231 4.21 -27.28 15.91
C ARG A 231 3.07 -26.76 16.79
N VAL A 232 2.27 -27.66 17.34
CA VAL A 232 1.21 -27.31 18.32
C VAL A 232 1.82 -26.61 19.54
N THR A 233 2.87 -27.17 20.13
CA THR A 233 3.55 -26.61 21.32
C THR A 233 4.12 -25.22 21.01
N VAL A 234 4.75 -25.04 19.83
CA VAL A 234 5.29 -23.73 19.41
C VAL A 234 4.17 -22.70 19.28
N ILE A 235 3.05 -23.06 18.65
CA ILE A 235 1.91 -22.13 18.46
C ILE A 235 1.26 -21.80 19.82
N GLU A 236 1.14 -22.74 20.73
CA GLU A 236 0.60 -22.49 22.08
C GLU A 236 1.45 -21.51 22.87
N ALA A 237 2.77 -21.70 22.85
CA ALA A 237 3.69 -20.75 23.48
C ALA A 237 3.55 -19.33 22.87
N GLN A 238 3.34 -19.26 21.57
CA GLN A 238 3.16 -18.00 20.87
C GLN A 238 1.79 -17.36 21.14
N GLU A 239 0.71 -18.13 21.24
CA GLU A 239 -0.61 -17.67 21.68
C GLU A 239 -0.54 -17.03 23.08
N GLN A 240 0.17 -17.67 24.01
CA GLN A 240 0.35 -17.16 25.36
C GLN A 240 1.16 -15.87 25.36
N ALA A 241 2.34 -15.87 24.74
CA ALA A 241 3.21 -14.70 24.67
C ALA A 241 2.52 -13.51 24.00
N PHE A 242 1.75 -13.75 22.93
CA PHE A 242 0.94 -12.71 22.28
C PHE A 242 -0.15 -12.18 23.22
N SER A 243 -0.84 -13.06 23.95
CA SER A 243 -1.89 -12.66 24.90
C SER A 243 -1.34 -11.77 26.01
N ASP A 244 -0.15 -12.09 26.51
CA ASP A 244 0.53 -11.31 27.55
C ASP A 244 0.97 -9.94 27.02
N ALA A 245 1.58 -9.89 25.84
CA ALA A 245 1.98 -8.64 25.18
C ALA A 245 0.77 -7.75 24.87
N PHE A 246 -0.34 -8.33 24.39
CA PHE A 246 -1.56 -7.60 24.11
C PHE A 246 -2.19 -7.03 25.40
N THR A 247 -2.23 -7.80 26.46
CA THR A 247 -2.73 -7.34 27.76
C THR A 247 -1.90 -6.18 28.29
N THR A 248 -0.56 -6.28 28.23
CA THR A 248 0.34 -5.19 28.62
C THR A 248 0.09 -3.94 27.79
N ALA A 249 0.01 -4.06 26.46
CA ALA A 249 -0.25 -2.94 25.58
C ALA A 249 -1.64 -2.29 25.84
N GLN A 250 -2.66 -3.08 26.21
CA GLN A 250 -3.98 -2.54 26.57
C GLN A 250 -3.92 -1.74 27.89
N VAL A 251 -3.17 -2.18 28.88
CA VAL A 251 -2.97 -1.44 30.13
C VAL A 251 -2.29 -0.10 29.82
N GLU A 252 -1.30 -0.10 28.95
CA GLU A 252 -0.53 1.09 28.59
C GLU A 252 -1.26 2.00 27.56
N GLN A 253 -2.33 1.53 26.93
CA GLN A 253 -3.09 2.29 25.93
C GLN A 253 -3.73 3.56 26.52
N TRP A 254 -4.05 3.57 27.82
CA TRP A 254 -4.55 4.77 28.51
C TRP A 254 -3.60 5.97 28.33
N ALA A 255 -2.29 5.70 28.29
CA ALA A 255 -1.27 6.71 28.17
C ALA A 255 -1.21 7.35 26.78
N ILE A 256 -1.72 6.71 25.73
CA ILE A 256 -1.73 7.24 24.36
C ILE A 256 -3.04 7.99 24.03
N ASN A 257 -4.17 7.54 24.57
CA ASN A 257 -5.48 8.10 24.25
C ASN A 257 -5.71 9.53 24.77
N PRO A 258 -5.32 9.92 25.99
CA PRO A 258 -5.48 11.29 26.51
C PRO A 258 -4.48 12.29 25.89
N ALA A 259 -3.37 11.84 25.33
CA ALA A 259 -2.33 12.70 24.75
C ALA A 259 -2.82 13.63 23.63
N VAL A 260 -4.02 13.38 23.13
CA VAL A 260 -4.63 14.19 22.06
C VAL A 260 -5.65 15.18 22.62
N HIS A 261 -6.10 15.03 23.86
CA HIS A 261 -7.31 15.70 24.37
C HIS A 261 -7.11 16.60 25.59
N TYR A 262 -6.02 17.24 25.82
CA TYR A 262 -5.86 18.21 26.92
C TYR A 262 -4.93 17.78 28.08
N ASN A 263 -3.89 18.57 28.28
CA ASN A 263 -3.07 18.84 29.50
C ASN A 263 -2.70 17.70 30.50
N ALA A 264 -3.11 16.47 30.31
CA ALA A 264 -2.74 15.35 31.20
C ALA A 264 -1.26 14.96 31.09
N TRP A 265 -0.58 15.39 30.04
CA TRP A 265 0.80 15.01 29.73
C TRP A 265 1.85 16.04 30.18
N GLU A 266 1.46 17.20 30.63
CA GLU A 266 2.40 18.22 31.13
C GLU A 266 3.29 17.71 32.30
N ASN A 267 2.84 16.66 32.98
CA ASN A 267 3.54 16.06 34.11
C ASN A 267 4.11 14.65 33.84
N MET A 268 3.94 14.10 32.62
CA MET A 268 4.47 12.75 32.34
C MET A 268 5.98 12.82 32.06
N GLN A 269 6.74 12.01 32.78
CA GLN A 269 8.18 11.91 32.60
C GLN A 269 8.54 10.76 31.65
N LYS A 270 9.77 10.78 31.17
CA LYS A 270 10.34 9.73 30.31
C LYS A 270 10.13 8.33 30.93
N ALA A 271 10.40 8.17 32.21
CA ALA A 271 10.25 6.91 32.93
C ALA A 271 8.81 6.34 32.91
N ASP A 272 7.80 7.23 32.78
CA ASP A 272 6.39 6.82 32.72
C ASP A 272 5.99 6.40 31.31
N PHE A 273 6.65 6.94 30.27
CA PHE A 273 6.27 6.69 28.87
C PHE A 273 7.13 5.60 28.18
N GLU A 274 8.36 5.34 28.64
CA GLU A 274 9.20 4.26 28.12
C GLU A 274 8.51 2.87 28.18
N PRO A 275 7.82 2.49 29.27
CA PRO A 275 7.09 1.22 29.32
C PRO A 275 5.99 1.13 28.24
N VAL A 276 5.32 2.24 27.96
CA VAL A 276 4.29 2.33 26.92
C VAL A 276 4.88 2.01 25.54
N VAL A 277 5.98 2.66 25.20
CA VAL A 277 6.68 2.42 23.92
C VAL A 277 7.16 0.98 23.83
N ALA A 278 7.75 0.43 24.89
CA ALA A 278 8.24 -0.94 24.95
C ALA A 278 7.10 -1.97 24.77
N ALA A 279 5.95 -1.75 25.41
CA ALA A 279 4.79 -2.63 25.29
C ALA A 279 4.24 -2.69 23.85
N PHE A 280 4.10 -1.54 23.20
CA PHE A 280 3.62 -1.51 21.82
C PHE A 280 4.65 -2.03 20.81
N LYS A 281 5.93 -1.82 21.04
CA LYS A 281 7.00 -2.41 20.24
C LYS A 281 6.96 -3.94 20.31
N ALA A 282 6.90 -4.49 21.52
CA ALA A 282 6.77 -5.93 21.75
C ALA A 282 5.51 -6.51 21.09
N LEU A 283 4.38 -5.80 21.15
CA LEU A 283 3.14 -6.23 20.48
C LEU A 283 3.28 -6.21 18.96
N CYS A 284 3.87 -5.17 18.37
CA CYS A 284 4.05 -5.04 16.91
C CYS A 284 4.98 -6.14 16.35
N ASP A 285 5.96 -6.59 17.12
CA ASP A 285 6.91 -7.64 16.72
C ASP A 285 6.22 -8.97 16.37
N PHE A 286 5.07 -9.28 16.97
CA PHE A 286 4.30 -10.49 16.64
C PHE A 286 3.73 -10.50 15.21
N PHE A 287 3.53 -9.34 14.63
CA PHE A 287 2.99 -9.20 13.29
C PHE A 287 4.06 -9.15 12.21
N SER A 288 5.32 -9.23 12.58
CA SER A 288 6.47 -9.10 11.69
C SER A 288 7.34 -10.35 11.69
N CYS A 289 8.01 -10.61 10.58
CA CYS A 289 9.02 -11.66 10.49
C CYS A 289 10.36 -11.16 11.05
N GLN A 290 10.95 -11.87 11.98
CA GLN A 290 12.24 -11.51 12.58
C GLN A 290 13.41 -11.53 11.58
N LYS A 291 13.28 -12.29 10.47
CA LYS A 291 14.34 -12.38 9.45
C LYS A 291 14.25 -11.28 8.39
N CYS A 292 13.08 -11.06 7.81
CA CYS A 292 12.92 -10.10 6.71
C CYS A 292 12.21 -8.80 7.14
N SER A 293 11.79 -8.72 8.41
CA SER A 293 11.08 -7.60 9.02
C SER A 293 9.78 -7.17 8.31
N SER A 294 9.31 -7.96 7.35
CA SER A 294 8.05 -7.72 6.66
C SER A 294 6.88 -8.17 7.51
N LEU A 295 5.76 -7.46 7.42
CA LEU A 295 4.52 -7.87 8.04
C LEU A 295 4.03 -9.21 7.51
N LEU A 296 3.44 -9.99 8.40
CA LEU A 296 2.79 -11.25 8.05
C LEU A 296 1.51 -10.95 7.27
N LYS A 297 1.24 -11.77 6.25
CA LYS A 297 0.08 -11.63 5.37
C LYS A 297 -0.62 -12.96 5.18
N LEU A 298 -1.96 -12.93 5.13
CA LEU A 298 -2.75 -14.08 4.76
C LEU A 298 -2.58 -14.39 3.26
N SER A 299 -2.17 -15.61 2.96
CA SER A 299 -2.16 -16.16 1.61
C SER A 299 -3.43 -16.99 1.37
N LYS A 300 -3.85 -17.07 0.12
CA LYS A 300 -5.01 -17.84 -0.34
C LYS A 300 -4.62 -18.74 -1.51
N VAL A 301 -5.27 -19.88 -1.59
CA VAL A 301 -5.28 -20.73 -2.79
C VAL A 301 -6.75 -20.78 -3.25
N GLY A 302 -7.03 -20.15 -4.38
CA GLY A 302 -8.41 -19.84 -4.78
C GLY A 302 -9.08 -18.92 -3.74
N HIS A 303 -10.25 -19.36 -3.22
CA HIS A 303 -10.98 -18.60 -2.18
C HIS A 303 -10.66 -19.04 -0.74
N LYS A 304 -9.85 -20.09 -0.56
CA LYS A 304 -9.54 -20.62 0.77
C LYS A 304 -8.25 -20.01 1.30
N LYS A 305 -8.23 -19.71 2.61
CA LYS A 305 -7.00 -19.30 3.31
C LYS A 305 -6.06 -20.48 3.38
N ASP A 306 -4.83 -20.25 2.95
CA ASP A 306 -3.78 -21.26 2.90
C ASP A 306 -2.84 -21.14 4.11
N ALA A 307 -2.26 -19.98 4.31
CA ALA A 307 -1.35 -19.72 5.41
C ALA A 307 -1.30 -18.25 5.80
N LEU A 308 -0.89 -17.95 7.03
CA LEU A 308 -0.35 -16.66 7.43
C LEU A 308 1.18 -16.75 7.31
N LYS A 309 1.79 -15.94 6.46
CA LYS A 309 3.23 -16.04 6.17
C LYS A 309 3.87 -14.69 5.84
N CYS A 310 5.18 -14.62 6.05
CA CYS A 310 6.00 -13.53 5.55
C CYS A 310 6.47 -13.81 4.10
N PRO A 311 6.90 -12.77 3.35
CA PRO A 311 7.40 -12.94 1.98
C PRO A 311 8.61 -13.88 1.86
N CYS A 312 9.49 -13.93 2.88
CA CYS A 312 10.65 -14.82 2.86
C CYS A 312 10.34 -16.28 3.24
N GLY A 313 9.11 -16.60 3.66
CA GLY A 313 8.68 -17.94 4.05
C GLY A 313 9.18 -18.44 5.41
N THR A 314 10.09 -17.72 6.09
CA THR A 314 10.67 -18.16 7.39
C THR A 314 9.59 -18.27 8.46
N THR A 315 8.69 -17.29 8.54
CA THR A 315 7.53 -17.36 9.43
C THR A 315 6.32 -17.80 8.62
N THR A 316 5.78 -18.97 8.94
CA THR A 316 4.60 -19.53 8.24
C THR A 316 3.71 -20.28 9.22
N TYR A 317 2.43 -19.97 9.21
CA TYR A 317 1.37 -20.67 9.96
C TYR A 317 0.38 -21.22 8.95
N ASN A 318 0.37 -22.55 8.77
CA ASN A 318 -0.54 -23.21 7.84
C ASN A 318 -1.98 -23.19 8.38
N LEU A 319 -2.93 -22.85 7.52
CA LEU A 319 -4.36 -22.72 7.84
C LEU A 319 -5.22 -23.74 7.08
N ASN A 320 -4.64 -24.38 6.08
CA ASN A 320 -5.31 -25.37 5.25
C ASN A 320 -5.02 -26.77 5.79
N LYS A 321 -6.10 -27.55 5.95
CA LYS A 321 -6.02 -28.93 6.44
C LYS A 321 -5.86 -29.97 5.33
N GLY A 322 -5.79 -29.54 4.08
CA GLY A 322 -5.80 -30.37 2.88
C GLY A 322 -7.13 -30.35 2.17
#